data_4ac0aed9d3ce991e9a14649371529437
#
_entry.id   4ac0aed9d3ce991e9a14649371529437
#
_cell.length_a   1.000
_cell.length_b   1.000
_cell.length_c   1.000
_cell.angle_alpha   90.00
_cell.angle_beta   90.00
_cell.angle_gamma   90.00
#
_symmetry.space_group_name_H-M   'P 1'
#
loop_
_entity.id
_entity.type
_entity.pdbx_description
1 polymer ?
#
loop_
_entity_poly.entity_id
_entity_poly.type
_entity_poly.pdbx_seq_one_letter_code
_entity_poly.pdbx_strand_id
1 'polypeptide(L)'
;KYTRVDEIMEFAKRMGFKKIGIASCVGLIEESKIFAKILRKNGFEVYGAICKVGSFNKTDIGVDEKYTCVTGNVMCKPILQAKLLNKAKTDLNVVVGLCVGHDSLFYKYSKAISTTLVTKDRVLAHNPVGALYQAKAYYKRLLQD
;
A
#
# COMPACT_ATOMS: atom_id res chain seq x y z
N LYS A 1 -8.76 -11.61 21.00
CA LYS A 1 -7.54 -11.52 20.17
C LYS A 1 -7.74 -10.40 19.16
N TYR A 2 -6.75 -9.53 19.01
CA TYR A 2 -6.79 -8.42 18.06
C TYR A 2 -6.42 -8.90 16.65
N THR A 3 -7.13 -8.39 15.66
CA THR A 3 -6.70 -8.45 14.26
C THR A 3 -5.65 -7.37 14.01
N ARG A 4 -4.93 -7.44 12.88
CA ARG A 4 -3.97 -6.38 12.52
C ARG A 4 -4.65 -5.01 12.39
N VAL A 5 -5.91 -4.96 11.98
CA VAL A 5 -6.69 -3.70 11.96
C VAL A 5 -6.85 -3.14 13.36
N ASP A 6 -7.18 -3.99 14.35
CA ASP A 6 -7.30 -3.59 15.75
C ASP A 6 -5.96 -3.12 16.32
N GLU A 7 -4.87 -3.83 15.99
CA GLU A 7 -3.52 -3.50 16.45
C GLU A 7 -3.07 -2.12 15.90
N ILE A 8 -3.36 -1.81 14.63
CA ILE A 8 -3.05 -0.51 14.04
C ILE A 8 -3.81 0.61 14.77
N MET A 9 -5.09 0.41 15.04
CA MET A 9 -5.90 1.40 15.77
C MET A 9 -5.42 1.58 17.22
N GLU A 10 -5.11 0.49 17.90
CA GLU A 10 -4.61 0.56 19.27
C GLU A 10 -3.25 1.24 19.35
N PHE A 11 -2.34 0.92 18.41
CA PHE A 11 -1.06 1.60 18.29
C PHE A 11 -1.24 3.11 18.08
N ALA A 12 -2.09 3.50 17.13
CA ALA A 12 -2.36 4.90 16.86
C ALA A 12 -2.92 5.64 18.08
N LYS A 13 -3.85 5.01 18.82
CA LYS A 13 -4.43 5.58 20.05
C LYS A 13 -3.36 5.78 21.13
N ARG A 14 -2.51 4.77 21.36
CA ARG A 14 -1.44 4.85 22.37
C ARG A 14 -0.40 5.91 22.05
N MET A 15 -0.12 6.12 20.77
CA MET A 15 0.79 7.17 20.30
C MET A 15 0.16 8.57 20.28
N GLY A 16 -1.13 8.69 20.55
CA GLY A 16 -1.86 9.95 20.46
C GLY A 16 -2.09 10.45 19.04
N PHE A 17 -2.00 9.56 18.05
CA PHE A 17 -2.21 9.90 16.65
C PHE A 17 -3.69 10.10 16.35
N LYS A 18 -3.99 11.11 15.53
CA LYS A 18 -5.38 11.46 15.15
C LYS A 18 -5.61 11.38 13.64
N LYS A 19 -4.58 11.71 12.85
CA LYS A 19 -4.64 11.75 11.39
C LYS A 19 -3.95 10.54 10.78
N ILE A 20 -4.72 9.68 10.14
CA ILE A 20 -4.21 8.46 9.49
C ILE A 20 -4.24 8.65 7.98
N GLY A 21 -3.10 8.46 7.34
CA GLY A 21 -2.99 8.39 5.88
C GLY A 21 -3.13 6.95 5.40
N ILE A 22 -3.79 6.76 4.27
CA ILE A 22 -3.87 5.46 3.60
C ILE A 22 -3.23 5.61 2.22
N ALA A 23 -2.15 4.88 1.97
CA ALA A 23 -1.54 4.75 0.66
C ALA A 23 -1.92 3.42 0.03
N SER A 24 -2.75 3.44 -1.01
CA SER A 24 -3.29 2.22 -1.60
C SER A 24 -2.99 2.06 -3.08
N CYS A 25 -2.96 0.81 -3.52
CA CYS A 25 -3.07 0.45 -4.93
C CYS A 25 -4.52 0.59 -5.40
N VAL A 26 -4.71 0.99 -6.66
CA VAL A 26 -6.05 1.04 -7.27
C VAL A 26 -6.78 -0.30 -7.21
N GLY A 27 -6.05 -1.42 -7.27
CA GLY A 27 -6.62 -2.77 -7.17
C GLY A 27 -7.13 -3.15 -5.77
N LEU A 28 -6.91 -2.31 -4.76
CA LEU A 28 -7.37 -2.52 -3.38
C LEU A 28 -8.15 -1.30 -2.84
N ILE A 29 -8.82 -0.59 -3.76
CA ILE A 29 -9.55 0.62 -3.39
C ILE A 29 -10.75 0.33 -2.49
N GLU A 30 -11.45 -0.78 -2.71
CA GLU A 30 -12.60 -1.15 -1.90
C GLU A 30 -12.19 -1.54 -0.47
N GLU A 31 -11.14 -2.31 -0.33
CA GLU A 31 -10.54 -2.67 0.95
C GLU A 31 -10.08 -1.41 1.70
N SER A 32 -9.48 -0.47 0.98
CA SER A 32 -9.05 0.83 1.54
C SER A 32 -10.23 1.69 2.00
N LYS A 33 -11.34 1.68 1.26
CA LYS A 33 -12.58 2.38 1.67
C LYS A 33 -13.17 1.77 2.94
N ILE A 34 -13.20 0.44 3.03
CA ILE A 34 -13.69 -0.27 4.23
C ILE A 34 -12.79 0.09 5.43
N PHE A 35 -11.48 0.04 5.25
CA PHE A 35 -10.53 0.40 6.30
C PHE A 35 -10.69 1.86 6.74
N ALA A 36 -10.82 2.79 5.80
CA ALA A 36 -11.07 4.20 6.10
C ALA A 36 -12.37 4.39 6.90
N LYS A 37 -13.43 3.66 6.55
CA LYS A 37 -14.70 3.70 7.29
C LYS A 37 -14.54 3.20 8.73
N ILE A 38 -13.79 2.12 8.92
CA ILE A 38 -13.49 1.58 10.26
C ILE A 38 -12.74 2.63 11.09
N LEU A 39 -11.69 3.22 10.53
CA LEU A 39 -10.89 4.24 11.22
C LEU A 39 -11.73 5.45 11.62
N ARG A 40 -12.57 5.97 10.70
CA ARG A 40 -13.46 7.13 10.99
C ARG A 40 -14.46 6.81 12.09
N LYS A 41 -15.06 5.61 12.10
CA LYS A 41 -15.94 5.17 13.17
C LYS A 41 -15.25 5.07 14.54
N ASN A 42 -13.94 4.90 14.55
CA ASN A 42 -13.12 4.84 15.77
C ASN A 42 -12.47 6.18 16.14
N GLY A 43 -12.93 7.28 15.53
CA GLY A 43 -12.54 8.63 15.90
C GLY A 43 -11.29 9.18 15.22
N PHE A 44 -10.77 8.50 14.19
CA PHE A 44 -9.64 9.00 13.41
C PHE A 44 -10.09 9.87 12.25
N GLU A 45 -9.27 10.86 11.93
CA GLU A 45 -9.34 11.61 10.69
C GLU A 45 -8.52 10.87 9.62
N VAL A 46 -9.08 10.67 8.42
CA VAL A 46 -8.47 9.79 7.40
C VAL A 46 -8.27 10.51 6.09
N TYR A 47 -7.07 10.40 5.54
CA TYR A 47 -6.68 10.89 4.22
C TYR A 47 -6.22 9.71 3.35
N GLY A 48 -6.74 9.63 2.13
CA GLY A 48 -6.39 8.58 1.18
C GLY A 48 -5.58 9.10 0.00
N ALA A 49 -4.57 8.36 -0.42
CA ALA A 49 -3.81 8.58 -1.64
C ALA A 49 -3.69 7.30 -2.46
N ILE A 50 -4.20 7.31 -3.69
CA ILE A 50 -4.19 6.17 -4.62
C ILE A 50 -2.95 6.23 -5.51
N CYS A 51 -2.37 5.08 -5.87
CA CYS A 51 -1.12 5.00 -6.64
C CYS A 51 -1.17 5.66 -8.02
N LYS A 52 -2.34 5.80 -8.63
CA LYS A 52 -2.53 6.38 -9.96
C LYS A 52 -2.97 7.85 -9.95
N VAL A 53 -2.81 8.55 -8.84
CA VAL A 53 -3.13 9.99 -8.76
C VAL A 53 -2.26 10.80 -9.70
N GLY A 54 -2.87 11.71 -10.49
CA GLY A 54 -2.16 12.56 -11.44
C GLY A 54 -1.56 11.79 -12.62
N SER A 55 -2.34 10.97 -13.26
CA SER A 55 -1.94 9.96 -14.25
C SER A 55 -1.19 10.48 -15.49
N PHE A 56 0.04 9.96 -15.69
CA PHE A 56 0.72 9.89 -16.97
C PHE A 56 0.72 8.43 -17.46
N ASN A 57 0.70 8.24 -18.79
CA ASN A 57 0.90 6.93 -19.36
C ASN A 57 2.39 6.53 -19.28
N LYS A 58 2.67 5.23 -19.09
CA LYS A 58 4.04 4.72 -19.10
C LYS A 58 4.74 4.98 -20.44
N THR A 59 3.99 4.94 -21.54
CA THR A 59 4.46 5.21 -22.89
C THR A 59 4.92 6.66 -23.08
N ASP A 60 4.34 7.62 -22.35
CA ASP A 60 4.70 9.04 -22.43
C ASP A 60 6.11 9.34 -21.90
N ILE A 61 6.68 8.42 -21.11
CA ILE A 61 8.04 8.49 -20.57
C ILE A 61 9.01 7.51 -21.23
N GLY A 62 8.64 6.92 -22.37
CA GLY A 62 9.50 6.05 -23.17
C GLY A 62 9.52 4.57 -22.73
N VAL A 63 8.57 4.12 -21.91
CA VAL A 63 8.42 2.70 -21.61
C VAL A 63 7.71 2.01 -22.76
N ASP A 64 8.38 1.00 -23.36
CA ASP A 64 7.83 0.20 -24.46
C ASP A 64 6.54 -0.52 -24.01
N GLU A 65 5.53 -0.58 -24.88
CA GLU A 65 4.24 -1.22 -24.61
C GLU A 65 4.34 -2.65 -24.08
N LYS A 66 5.33 -3.42 -24.53
CA LYS A 66 5.57 -4.79 -24.04
C LYS A 66 5.86 -4.89 -22.54
N TYR A 67 6.27 -3.82 -21.90
CA TYR A 67 6.49 -3.73 -20.44
C TYR A 67 5.31 -3.15 -19.69
N THR A 68 4.23 -2.77 -20.38
CA THR A 68 3.01 -2.34 -19.74
C THR A 68 2.22 -3.56 -19.26
N CYS A 69 1.88 -3.60 -17.98
CA CYS A 69 1.12 -4.72 -17.44
C CYS A 69 -0.38 -4.61 -17.79
N VAL A 70 -1.09 -5.71 -17.65
CA VAL A 70 -2.52 -5.87 -17.92
C VAL A 70 -3.42 -4.82 -17.22
N THR A 71 -2.90 -4.15 -16.21
CA THR A 71 -3.61 -3.09 -15.46
C THR A 71 -3.59 -1.71 -16.14
N GLY A 72 -3.12 -1.63 -17.38
CA GLY A 72 -3.13 -0.43 -18.21
C GLY A 72 -1.85 0.41 -18.14
N ASN A 73 -1.77 1.39 -19.03
CA ASN A 73 -0.60 2.23 -19.26
C ASN A 73 -0.36 3.32 -18.20
N VAL A 74 -1.28 3.48 -17.25
CA VAL A 74 -1.21 4.55 -16.26
C VAL A 74 -0.14 4.23 -15.21
N MET A 75 0.80 5.18 -15.04
CA MET A 75 1.93 5.04 -14.14
C MET A 75 1.52 5.23 -12.68
N CYS A 76 2.01 4.33 -11.81
CA CYS A 76 1.90 4.50 -10.37
C CYS A 76 2.89 5.57 -9.87
N LYS A 77 2.48 6.38 -8.90
CA LYS A 77 3.29 7.49 -8.36
C LYS A 77 3.42 7.42 -6.83
N PRO A 78 4.21 6.47 -6.30
CA PRO A 78 4.33 6.28 -4.85
C PRO A 78 4.96 7.50 -4.14
N ILE A 79 5.86 8.21 -4.79
CA ILE A 79 6.46 9.44 -4.25
C ILE A 79 5.40 10.54 -4.11
N LEU A 80 4.51 10.68 -5.10
CA LEU A 80 3.41 11.64 -5.03
C LEU A 80 2.42 11.29 -3.92
N GLN A 81 2.11 10.00 -3.74
CA GLN A 81 1.30 9.54 -2.60
C GLN A 81 1.89 9.98 -1.26
N ALA A 82 3.19 9.77 -1.07
CA ALA A 82 3.89 10.20 0.14
C ALA A 82 3.83 11.72 0.33
N LYS A 83 4.08 12.48 -0.73
CA LYS A 83 4.03 13.96 -0.69
C LYS A 83 2.65 14.50 -0.39
N LEU A 84 1.58 13.90 -0.93
CA LEU A 84 0.21 14.28 -0.62
C LEU A 84 -0.15 14.07 0.85
N LEU A 85 0.26 12.92 1.43
CA LEU A 85 0.05 12.64 2.84
C LEU A 85 0.94 13.51 3.74
N ASN A 86 2.16 13.84 3.31
CA ASN A 86 3.00 14.82 4.00
C ASN A 86 2.34 16.20 4.05
N LYS A 87 1.72 16.64 2.94
CA LYS A 87 0.97 17.89 2.88
C LYS A 87 -0.27 17.89 3.79
N ALA A 88 -0.95 16.76 3.91
CA ALA A 88 -2.06 16.56 4.82
C ALA A 88 -1.63 16.51 6.30
N LYS A 89 -0.33 16.40 6.57
CA LYS A 89 0.25 16.30 7.93
C LYS A 89 -0.32 15.11 8.71
N THR A 90 -0.38 13.96 8.09
CA THR A 90 -0.78 12.72 8.75
C THR A 90 0.21 12.35 9.86
N ASP A 91 -0.29 11.71 10.91
CA ASP A 91 0.53 11.24 12.04
C ASP A 91 1.08 9.83 11.80
N LEU A 92 0.30 8.99 11.14
CA LEU A 92 0.64 7.62 10.76
C LEU A 92 0.15 7.37 9.34
N ASN A 93 0.95 6.73 8.51
CA ASN A 93 0.53 6.25 7.21
C ASN A 93 0.40 4.72 7.21
N VAL A 94 -0.66 4.21 6.59
CA VAL A 94 -0.90 2.78 6.44
C VAL A 94 -0.91 2.42 4.96
N VAL A 95 -0.02 1.50 4.58
CA VAL A 95 0.08 1.01 3.21
C VAL A 95 -0.90 -0.15 3.01
N VAL A 96 -1.71 -0.05 1.97
CA VAL A 96 -2.69 -1.06 1.57
C VAL A 96 -2.37 -1.55 0.17
N GLY A 97 -1.45 -2.50 0.08
CA GLY A 97 -1.15 -3.26 -1.12
C GLY A 97 -0.36 -2.52 -2.20
N LEU A 98 0.61 -1.69 -1.85
CA LEU A 98 1.57 -1.17 -2.82
C LEU A 98 2.50 -2.28 -3.31
N CYS A 99 2.86 -2.22 -4.61
CA CYS A 99 3.78 -3.17 -5.21
C CYS A 99 5.20 -3.02 -4.64
N VAL A 100 6.00 -4.09 -4.74
CA VAL A 100 7.42 -4.07 -4.38
C VAL A 100 8.14 -2.95 -5.13
N GLY A 101 8.91 -2.15 -4.41
CA GLY A 101 9.56 -0.96 -4.91
C GLY A 101 8.69 0.30 -4.78
N HIS A 102 7.39 0.22 -5.05
CA HIS A 102 6.47 1.34 -4.80
C HIS A 102 6.27 1.58 -3.30
N ASP A 103 6.13 0.53 -2.51
CA ASP A 103 6.10 0.61 -1.04
C ASP A 103 7.42 1.19 -0.50
N SER A 104 8.56 0.73 -1.01
CA SER A 104 9.89 1.23 -0.62
C SER A 104 10.04 2.72 -0.88
N LEU A 105 9.63 3.20 -2.06
CA LEU A 105 9.63 4.62 -2.40
C LEU A 105 8.66 5.42 -1.53
N PHE A 106 7.48 4.89 -1.28
CA PHE A 106 6.52 5.52 -0.38
C PHE A 106 7.12 5.69 1.01
N TYR A 107 7.70 4.66 1.61
CA TYR A 107 8.34 4.72 2.92
C TYR A 107 9.49 5.73 2.96
N LYS A 108 10.31 5.75 1.90
CA LYS A 108 11.45 6.68 1.83
C LYS A 108 11.03 8.15 1.87
N TYR A 109 9.91 8.50 1.23
CA TYR A 109 9.45 9.89 1.10
C TYR A 109 8.33 10.26 2.07
N SER A 110 7.80 9.32 2.83
CA SER A 110 6.83 9.58 3.91
C SER A 110 7.53 10.22 5.10
N LYS A 111 7.02 11.37 5.56
CA LYS A 111 7.49 12.01 6.81
C LYS A 111 6.90 11.35 8.03
N ALA A 112 5.63 10.99 7.99
CA ALA A 112 5.00 10.22 9.06
C ALA A 112 5.55 8.79 9.09
N ILE A 113 5.64 8.21 10.28
CA ILE A 113 5.92 6.78 10.41
C ILE A 113 4.86 5.99 9.64
N SER A 114 5.26 4.86 9.09
CA SER A 114 4.40 4.09 8.20
C SER A 114 4.39 2.63 8.61
N THR A 115 3.22 2.01 8.50
CA THR A 115 3.05 0.57 8.67
C THR A 115 2.29 0.00 7.48
N THR A 116 2.28 -1.32 7.35
CA THR A 116 1.59 -2.03 6.26
C THR A 116 0.43 -2.84 6.81
N LEU A 117 -0.77 -2.61 6.31
CA LEU A 117 -1.91 -3.48 6.55
C LEU A 117 -1.93 -4.65 5.57
N VAL A 118 -1.76 -4.36 4.28
CA VAL A 118 -1.76 -5.36 3.21
C VAL A 118 -0.49 -5.23 2.38
N THR A 119 0.24 -6.33 2.24
CA THR A 119 1.37 -6.48 1.32
C THR A 119 0.86 -6.94 -0.03
N LYS A 120 1.26 -6.29 -1.12
CA LYS A 120 0.78 -6.63 -2.47
C LYS A 120 1.38 -7.95 -2.95
N ASP A 121 0.51 -8.90 -3.25
CA ASP A 121 0.84 -10.13 -3.94
C ASP A 121 -0.34 -10.52 -4.83
N ARG A 122 -0.16 -10.39 -6.15
CA ARG A 122 -1.23 -10.67 -7.12
C ARG A 122 -1.50 -12.16 -7.32
N VAL A 123 -0.53 -13.01 -6.99
CA VAL A 123 -0.59 -14.46 -7.19
C VAL A 123 -1.25 -15.15 -5.98
N LEU A 124 -0.93 -14.69 -4.78
CA LEU A 124 -1.30 -15.34 -3.53
C LEU A 124 -2.35 -14.54 -2.73
N ALA A 125 -3.21 -13.79 -3.43
CA ALA A 125 -4.27 -13.00 -2.78
C ALA A 125 -3.74 -12.12 -1.63
N HIS A 126 -2.61 -11.45 -1.86
CA HIS A 126 -1.94 -10.59 -0.88
C HIS A 126 -1.43 -11.32 0.38
N ASN A 127 -1.11 -12.60 0.21
CA ASN A 127 -0.53 -13.44 1.27
C ASN A 127 0.84 -13.99 0.85
N PRO A 128 1.90 -13.15 0.78
CA PRO A 128 3.22 -13.54 0.28
C PRO A 128 3.89 -14.64 1.07
N VAL A 129 3.53 -14.84 2.35
CA VAL A 129 4.09 -15.93 3.16
C VAL A 129 3.75 -17.31 2.59
N GLY A 130 2.67 -17.42 1.81
CA GLY A 130 2.30 -18.65 1.12
C GLY A 130 3.40 -19.16 0.17
N ALA A 131 4.14 -18.27 -0.48
CA ALA A 131 5.29 -18.66 -1.31
C ALA A 131 6.42 -19.30 -0.47
N LEU A 132 6.67 -18.76 0.72
CA LEU A 132 7.68 -19.30 1.63
C LEU A 132 7.27 -20.67 2.17
N TYR A 133 6.02 -20.85 2.56
CA TYR A 133 5.51 -22.14 3.03
C TYR A 133 5.58 -23.23 1.96
N GLN A 134 5.45 -22.84 0.69
CA GLN A 134 5.49 -23.76 -0.45
C GLN A 134 6.85 -23.78 -1.17
N ALA A 135 7.89 -23.16 -0.62
CA ALA A 135 9.20 -23.06 -1.27
C ALA A 135 9.88 -24.40 -1.54
N LYS A 136 9.60 -25.44 -0.71
CA LYS A 136 10.10 -26.81 -0.91
C LYS A 136 9.17 -27.69 -1.75
N ALA A 137 8.02 -27.18 -2.18
CA ALA A 137 7.01 -27.92 -2.94
C ALA A 137 6.63 -27.16 -4.22
N TYR A 138 5.47 -26.52 -4.24
CA TYR A 138 4.94 -25.87 -5.44
C TYR A 138 5.86 -24.74 -5.97
N TYR A 139 6.48 -23.97 -5.09
CA TYR A 139 7.40 -22.88 -5.44
C TYR A 139 8.88 -23.27 -5.33
N LYS A 140 9.22 -24.56 -5.53
CA LYS A 140 10.62 -25.06 -5.48
C LYS A 140 11.60 -24.30 -6.40
N ARG A 141 11.10 -23.68 -7.47
CA ARG A 141 11.91 -22.82 -8.36
C ARG A 141 12.59 -21.66 -7.61
N LEU A 142 12.07 -21.27 -6.44
CA LEU A 142 12.66 -20.20 -5.64
C LEU A 142 13.93 -20.63 -4.88
N LEU A 143 14.18 -21.94 -4.76
CA LEU A 143 15.34 -22.53 -4.10
C LEU A 143 16.30 -23.23 -5.09
N GLN A 144 15.99 -23.19 -6.39
CA GLN A 144 16.83 -23.80 -7.43
C GLN A 144 17.79 -22.75 -7.98
N ASP A 145 19.06 -23.14 -8.16
CA ASP A 145 20.12 -22.38 -8.85
C ASP A 145 19.85 -22.30 -10.37
#